data_33a26a6ddaa0bc6f7ce50781e650c2af
#
_entry.id   33a26a6ddaa0bc6f7ce50781e650c2af
#
_cell.length_a   1.000
_cell.length_b   1.000
_cell.length_c   1.000
_cell.angle_alpha   90.00
_cell.angle_beta   90.00
_cell.angle_gamma   90.00
#
_symmetry.space_group_name_H-M   'P 1'
#
loop_
_entity.id
_entity.type
_entity.pdbx_description
1 polymer ?
#
loop_
_entity_poly.entity_id
_entity_poly.type
_entity_poly.pdbx_seq_one_letter_code
_entity_poly.pdbx_strand_id
1 'polypeptide(L)'
;MFSWKKIGVITSLSLSLVVAGCGQEESNETTNVSEDLEYTITGIEPGAGQTETNETAIAEYESLAGWEQETSSAAAMLTALGDAIDNEEPIIVAAWSPHYMFAKYDIKYLADPNLVFGEAEHITTIVRNGLEDDMPGAYTILDRLYWELPVLEEALLDAQEMDFDFETVAQEWVDENSEIVAEWTEGVEPVDGESIDLVLTPWDAESFTTNVAKIVFEQQGYDVSLTPVDPSIMFEAIATGDSDASLSPWMPATHGAFYEEYEGQFVDLGANVEGARIGLAVPSYMDIDSIEDLEPAE
;
A
#
# COMPACT_ATOMS: atom_id res chain seq x y z
N MET A 1 -73.11 -35.88 -9.68
CA MET A 1 -73.63 -37.22 -9.40
C MET A 1 -72.70 -37.92 -8.44
N PHE A 2 -73.23 -38.21 -7.26
CA PHE A 2 -72.97 -39.35 -6.37
C PHE A 2 -71.52 -39.57 -5.90
N SER A 3 -71.20 -39.32 -4.64
CA SER A 3 -71.56 -39.85 -3.28
C SER A 3 -70.73 -41.14 -3.02
N TRP A 4 -70.14 -41.29 -1.94
CA TRP A 4 -70.42 -41.53 -0.56
C TRP A 4 -69.23 -42.29 0.12
N LYS A 5 -68.75 -41.76 1.24
CA LYS A 5 -68.77 -42.34 2.61
C LYS A 5 -68.13 -43.71 2.86
N LYS A 6 -67.23 -43.80 3.83
CA LYS A 6 -67.38 -44.27 5.25
C LYS A 6 -66.02 -44.40 5.88
N ILE A 7 -65.66 -43.71 6.95
CA ILE A 7 -65.83 -44.07 8.40
C ILE A 7 -65.22 -45.44 8.76
N GLY A 8 -64.29 -45.38 9.72
CA GLY A 8 -63.89 -46.52 10.56
C GLY A 8 -62.53 -46.32 11.18
N VAL A 9 -62.53 -45.85 12.34
CA VAL A 9 -62.32 -46.44 13.69
C VAL A 9 -60.85 -46.40 14.19
N ILE A 10 -60.72 -45.67 15.28
CA ILE A 10 -59.66 -45.45 16.26
C ILE A 10 -59.11 -46.78 16.78
N THR A 11 -57.79 -46.89 16.88
CA THR A 11 -57.18 -47.68 17.97
C THR A 11 -55.92 -46.97 18.45
N SER A 12 -56.00 -46.46 19.69
CA SER A 12 -54.90 -45.90 20.44
C SER A 12 -53.90 -46.96 20.80
N LEU A 13 -52.62 -46.76 20.49
CA LEU A 13 -51.55 -47.50 21.10
C LEU A 13 -50.48 -46.50 21.54
N SER A 14 -50.46 -46.25 22.81
CA SER A 14 -49.46 -45.47 23.51
C SER A 14 -48.13 -46.18 23.49
N LEU A 15 -47.16 -45.69 22.71
CA LEU A 15 -45.79 -46.15 22.82
C LEU A 15 -44.94 -45.02 23.37
N SER A 16 -44.47 -45.26 24.58
CA SER A 16 -43.54 -44.37 25.30
C SER A 16 -42.20 -44.35 24.53
N LEU A 17 -41.90 -43.23 23.85
CA LEU A 17 -40.55 -42.97 23.36
C LEU A 17 -39.68 -42.41 24.49
N VAL A 18 -38.71 -43.22 24.89
CA VAL A 18 -37.53 -42.77 25.62
C VAL A 18 -36.74 -41.83 24.69
N VAL A 19 -36.77 -40.58 24.98
CA VAL A 19 -35.87 -39.60 24.35
C VAL A 19 -34.49 -39.85 24.96
N ALA A 20 -33.66 -40.63 24.26
CA ALA A 20 -32.22 -40.57 24.44
C ALA A 20 -31.79 -39.22 23.82
N GLY A 21 -31.46 -38.29 24.68
CA GLY A 21 -30.79 -37.07 24.27
C GLY A 21 -29.41 -37.46 23.75
N CYS A 22 -29.27 -37.52 22.41
CA CYS A 22 -27.98 -37.30 21.79
C CYS A 22 -27.71 -35.81 21.98
N GLY A 23 -26.75 -35.47 22.82
CA GLY A 23 -26.09 -34.19 22.75
C GLY A 23 -25.54 -34.04 21.35
N GLN A 24 -26.05 -33.11 20.62
CA GLN A 24 -25.37 -32.52 19.48
C GLN A 24 -24.19 -31.81 20.10
N GLU A 25 -23.01 -32.44 20.09
CA GLU A 25 -21.78 -31.68 20.10
C GLU A 25 -21.91 -30.77 18.87
N GLU A 26 -22.10 -29.47 19.11
CA GLU A 26 -21.69 -28.49 18.13
C GLU A 26 -20.19 -28.77 17.98
N SER A 27 -19.84 -29.47 16.92
CA SER A 27 -18.51 -29.38 16.36
C SER A 27 -18.36 -27.89 15.99
N ASN A 28 -17.67 -27.12 16.84
CA ASN A 28 -16.92 -26.02 16.36
C ASN A 28 -15.92 -26.63 15.35
N GLU A 29 -16.33 -26.80 14.12
CA GLU A 29 -15.41 -26.81 13.01
C GLU A 29 -14.84 -25.38 13.05
N THR A 30 -13.70 -25.21 13.69
CA THR A 30 -12.79 -24.13 13.37
C THR A 30 -12.46 -24.36 11.91
N THR A 31 -13.17 -23.68 11.01
CA THR A 31 -12.80 -23.63 9.61
C THR A 31 -11.35 -23.17 9.58
N ASN A 32 -10.49 -23.98 8.97
CA ASN A 32 -9.09 -23.63 8.79
C ASN A 32 -9.07 -22.49 7.79
N VAL A 33 -8.69 -21.31 8.24
CA VAL A 33 -8.64 -20.09 7.41
C VAL A 33 -7.79 -20.31 6.15
N SER A 34 -6.77 -21.15 6.23
CA SER A 34 -5.91 -21.49 5.07
C SER A 34 -6.63 -22.33 4.01
N GLU A 35 -7.58 -23.20 4.42
CA GLU A 35 -8.44 -23.93 3.50
C GLU A 35 -9.44 -22.98 2.82
N ASP A 36 -10.01 -22.02 3.56
CA ASP A 36 -10.93 -21.02 3.01
C ASP A 36 -10.21 -20.07 2.03
N LEU A 37 -8.91 -19.84 2.21
CA LEU A 37 -8.01 -19.12 1.31
C LEU A 37 -7.54 -19.98 0.11
N GLU A 38 -7.95 -21.24 0.02
CA GLU A 38 -7.50 -22.20 -1.00
C GLU A 38 -5.96 -22.27 -1.10
N TYR A 39 -5.24 -21.98 0.00
CA TYR A 39 -3.76 -21.91 0.06
C TYR A 39 -3.15 -20.99 -1.00
N THR A 40 -3.80 -19.87 -1.28
CA THR A 40 -3.43 -18.97 -2.37
C THR A 40 -3.22 -17.55 -1.88
N ILE A 41 -2.09 -16.93 -2.28
CA ILE A 41 -1.82 -15.50 -2.15
C ILE A 41 -2.24 -14.82 -3.44
N THR A 42 -3.15 -13.86 -3.38
CA THR A 42 -3.54 -13.04 -4.52
C THR A 42 -2.45 -11.98 -4.77
N GLY A 43 -1.64 -12.21 -5.78
CA GLY A 43 -0.46 -11.41 -6.12
C GLY A 43 -0.74 -10.38 -7.21
N ILE A 44 0.33 -9.72 -7.62
CA ILE A 44 0.35 -8.75 -8.70
C ILE A 44 1.07 -9.31 -9.93
N GLU A 45 1.50 -8.46 -10.87
CA GLU A 45 2.11 -8.89 -12.13
C GLU A 45 3.41 -9.67 -11.92
N PRO A 46 3.65 -10.69 -12.76
CA PRO A 46 4.93 -11.39 -12.79
C PRO A 46 6.10 -10.42 -13.09
N GLY A 47 7.17 -10.53 -12.31
CA GLY A 47 8.36 -9.67 -12.44
C GLY A 47 8.32 -8.41 -11.58
N ALA A 48 7.24 -8.14 -10.85
CA ALA A 48 7.27 -7.17 -9.76
C ALA A 48 8.15 -7.70 -8.61
N GLY A 49 8.93 -6.83 -7.98
CA GLY A 49 9.80 -7.22 -6.87
C GLY A 49 9.03 -7.87 -5.72
N GLN A 50 7.82 -7.38 -5.42
CA GLN A 50 6.96 -7.98 -4.41
C GLN A 50 6.48 -9.38 -4.80
N THR A 51 6.24 -9.67 -6.07
CA THR A 51 5.92 -11.02 -6.54
C THR A 51 7.04 -12.00 -6.23
N GLU A 52 8.31 -11.59 -6.45
CA GLU A 52 9.49 -12.41 -6.10
C GLU A 52 9.64 -12.55 -4.58
N THR A 53 9.33 -11.50 -3.82
CA THR A 53 9.37 -11.56 -2.34
C THR A 53 8.29 -12.47 -1.78
N ASN A 54 7.07 -12.46 -2.35
CA ASN A 54 6.00 -13.40 -1.97
C ASN A 54 6.41 -14.87 -2.23
N GLU A 55 7.06 -15.16 -3.37
CA GLU A 55 7.60 -16.49 -3.66
C GLU A 55 8.68 -16.90 -2.64
N THR A 56 9.50 -15.94 -2.21
CA THR A 56 10.50 -16.18 -1.15
C THR A 56 9.81 -16.47 0.18
N ALA A 57 8.74 -15.76 0.53
CA ALA A 57 7.97 -16.00 1.75
C ALA A 57 7.33 -17.40 1.73
N ILE A 58 6.75 -17.83 0.60
CA ILE A 58 6.22 -19.19 0.41
C ILE A 58 7.32 -20.26 0.62
N ALA A 59 8.54 -19.97 0.22
CA ALA A 59 9.65 -20.92 0.36
C ALA A 59 10.25 -20.95 1.79
N GLU A 60 10.20 -19.86 2.53
CA GLU A 60 10.88 -19.72 3.83
C GLU A 60 9.96 -19.96 5.04
N TYR A 61 8.63 -19.71 4.92
CA TYR A 61 7.68 -19.97 5.98
C TYR A 61 7.14 -21.39 5.94
N GLU A 62 7.29 -22.15 7.04
CA GLU A 62 6.72 -23.49 7.15
C GLU A 62 5.18 -23.44 7.05
N SER A 63 4.55 -22.39 7.53
CA SER A 63 3.10 -22.14 7.47
C SER A 63 2.58 -21.94 6.04
N LEU A 64 3.44 -21.53 5.11
CA LEU A 64 3.12 -21.36 3.69
C LEU A 64 3.58 -22.54 2.81
N ALA A 65 4.01 -23.65 3.41
CA ALA A 65 4.43 -24.82 2.62
C ALA A 65 3.26 -25.36 1.78
N GLY A 66 3.46 -25.45 0.47
CA GLY A 66 2.45 -25.90 -0.49
C GLY A 66 1.45 -24.83 -0.93
N TRP A 67 1.58 -23.59 -0.45
CA TRP A 67 0.82 -22.46 -0.96
C TRP A 67 1.30 -22.07 -2.37
N GLU A 68 0.44 -21.42 -3.10
CA GLU A 68 0.73 -20.87 -4.42
C GLU A 68 0.43 -19.37 -4.44
N GLN A 69 1.10 -18.64 -5.34
CA GLN A 69 0.77 -17.24 -5.61
C GLN A 69 0.03 -17.16 -6.94
N GLU A 70 -1.20 -16.66 -6.94
CA GLU A 70 -1.91 -16.31 -8.17
C GLU A 70 -1.48 -14.93 -8.64
N THR A 71 -0.71 -14.87 -9.73
CA THR A 71 -0.24 -13.59 -10.28
C THR A 71 -1.26 -13.00 -11.26
N SER A 72 -1.51 -11.71 -11.12
CA SER A 72 -2.41 -10.94 -11.98
C SER A 72 -1.86 -9.52 -12.18
N SER A 73 -2.66 -8.56 -12.57
CA SER A 73 -2.26 -7.15 -12.46
C SER A 73 -2.64 -6.59 -11.08
N ALA A 74 -1.95 -5.56 -10.63
CA ALA A 74 -2.31 -4.84 -9.40
C ALA A 74 -3.78 -4.42 -9.39
N ALA A 75 -4.32 -3.93 -10.52
CA ALA A 75 -5.73 -3.57 -10.64
C ALA A 75 -6.69 -4.78 -10.49
N ALA A 76 -6.30 -5.97 -10.97
CA ALA A 76 -7.10 -7.18 -10.81
C ALA A 76 -7.06 -7.67 -9.35
N MET A 77 -5.90 -7.64 -8.70
CA MET A 77 -5.75 -7.96 -7.28
C MET A 77 -6.62 -7.03 -6.42
N LEU A 78 -6.58 -5.72 -6.67
CA LEU A 78 -7.40 -4.73 -5.94
C LEU A 78 -8.91 -4.91 -6.18
N THR A 79 -9.31 -5.38 -7.36
CA THR A 79 -10.70 -5.74 -7.64
C THR A 79 -11.11 -6.97 -6.82
N ALA A 80 -10.27 -8.01 -6.79
CA ALA A 80 -10.52 -9.22 -6.00
C ALA A 80 -10.59 -8.89 -4.49
N LEU A 81 -9.71 -8.01 -3.99
CA LEU A 81 -9.76 -7.52 -2.62
C LEU A 81 -11.09 -6.83 -2.30
N GLY A 82 -11.54 -5.92 -3.18
CA GLY A 82 -12.82 -5.23 -3.01
C GLY A 82 -14.01 -6.19 -3.01
N ASP A 83 -14.05 -7.13 -3.96
CA ASP A 83 -15.11 -8.13 -4.06
C ASP A 83 -15.15 -9.05 -2.82
N ALA A 84 -14.00 -9.48 -2.31
CA ALA A 84 -13.91 -10.29 -1.10
C ALA A 84 -14.40 -9.53 0.14
N ILE A 85 -14.02 -8.26 0.31
CA ILE A 85 -14.47 -7.43 1.41
C ILE A 85 -15.99 -7.19 1.36
N ASP A 86 -16.55 -6.92 0.19
CA ASP A 86 -17.99 -6.69 0.00
C ASP A 86 -18.83 -7.94 0.34
N ASN A 87 -18.25 -9.13 0.20
CA ASN A 87 -18.89 -10.41 0.49
C ASN A 87 -18.51 -10.99 1.86
N GLU A 88 -17.64 -10.35 2.63
CA GLU A 88 -17.03 -10.87 3.87
C GLU A 88 -16.31 -12.23 3.65
N GLU A 89 -15.69 -12.42 2.48
CA GLU A 89 -14.93 -13.59 2.12
C GLU A 89 -13.44 -13.45 2.53
N PRO A 90 -12.75 -14.55 2.90
CA PRO A 90 -11.34 -14.48 3.22
C PRO A 90 -10.50 -14.23 1.95
N ILE A 91 -9.50 -13.37 2.08
CA ILE A 91 -8.50 -13.11 1.03
C ILE A 91 -7.17 -12.69 1.67
N ILE A 92 -6.07 -13.08 1.05
CA ILE A 92 -4.73 -12.60 1.34
C ILE A 92 -4.13 -12.00 0.08
N VAL A 93 -3.62 -10.78 0.17
CA VAL A 93 -3.14 -10.03 -0.99
C VAL A 93 -1.71 -9.53 -0.80
N ALA A 94 -0.99 -9.35 -1.91
CA ALA A 94 0.20 -8.53 -1.95
C ALA A 94 -0.18 -7.09 -1.61
N ALA A 95 0.53 -6.46 -0.67
CA ALA A 95 0.22 -5.11 -0.21
C ALA A 95 1.48 -4.28 -0.03
N TRP A 96 1.36 -2.97 -0.25
CA TRP A 96 2.43 -2.00 0.01
C TRP A 96 1.85 -0.68 0.50
N SER A 97 2.60 0.05 1.31
CA SER A 97 2.29 1.39 1.80
C SER A 97 3.44 2.33 1.48
N PRO A 98 3.15 3.59 1.04
CA PRO A 98 1.81 4.19 0.91
C PRO A 98 1.02 3.66 -0.28
N HIS A 99 -0.27 3.36 -0.07
CA HIS A 99 -1.20 2.99 -1.13
C HIS A 99 -2.65 3.24 -0.70
N TYR A 100 -3.52 3.67 -1.60
CA TYR A 100 -4.92 3.98 -1.30
C TYR A 100 -5.74 2.80 -0.75
N MET A 101 -5.29 1.54 -0.93
CA MET A 101 -6.01 0.38 -0.42
C MET A 101 -6.20 0.43 1.10
N PHE A 102 -5.27 1.03 1.85
CA PHE A 102 -5.35 1.16 3.31
C PHE A 102 -6.30 2.27 3.77
N ALA A 103 -6.51 3.30 2.96
CA ALA A 103 -7.54 4.31 3.20
C ALA A 103 -8.94 3.81 2.79
N LYS A 104 -9.00 3.00 1.72
CA LYS A 104 -10.25 2.53 1.13
C LYS A 104 -10.87 1.35 1.88
N TYR A 105 -10.03 0.44 2.38
CA TYR A 105 -10.46 -0.83 2.95
C TYR A 105 -9.93 -0.99 4.38
N ASP A 106 -10.73 -1.63 5.24
CA ASP A 106 -10.29 -2.02 6.58
C ASP A 106 -9.48 -3.32 6.49
N ILE A 107 -8.19 -3.17 6.21
CA ILE A 107 -7.22 -4.25 6.05
C ILE A 107 -6.04 -4.07 7.01
N LYS A 108 -5.35 -5.16 7.28
CA LYS A 108 -4.15 -5.18 8.12
C LYS A 108 -3.06 -6.00 7.47
N TYR A 109 -1.82 -5.59 7.70
CA TYR A 109 -0.67 -6.43 7.38
C TYR A 109 -0.58 -7.61 8.33
N LEU A 110 -0.19 -8.77 7.80
CA LEU A 110 0.29 -9.86 8.63
C LEU A 110 1.71 -9.55 9.13
N ALA A 111 1.98 -9.91 10.39
CA ALA A 111 3.33 -9.84 10.93
C ALA A 111 4.26 -10.81 10.15
N ASP A 112 5.48 -10.35 9.88
CA ASP A 112 6.55 -11.06 9.18
C ASP A 112 7.73 -11.29 10.14
N PRO A 113 7.68 -12.29 11.03
CA PRO A 113 8.72 -12.51 12.04
C PRO A 113 10.10 -12.86 11.45
N ASN A 114 10.13 -13.43 10.24
CA ASN A 114 11.37 -13.80 9.56
C ASN A 114 11.98 -12.64 8.76
N LEU A 115 11.28 -11.49 8.70
CA LEU A 115 11.69 -10.30 7.93
C LEU A 115 11.96 -10.60 6.45
N VAL A 116 11.16 -11.48 5.83
CA VAL A 116 11.26 -11.79 4.39
C VAL A 116 10.89 -10.58 3.55
N PHE A 117 9.91 -9.79 4.02
CA PHE A 117 9.51 -8.52 3.40
C PHE A 117 10.39 -7.33 3.84
N GLY A 118 11.40 -7.57 4.68
CA GLY A 118 12.27 -6.54 5.24
C GLY A 118 11.66 -5.80 6.43
N GLU A 119 12.40 -4.83 6.94
CA GLU A 119 11.90 -3.86 7.92
C GLU A 119 11.13 -2.75 7.20
N ALA A 120 10.39 -1.93 7.97
CA ALA A 120 9.75 -0.75 7.40
C ALA A 120 10.80 0.18 6.78
N GLU A 121 10.47 0.69 5.61
CA GLU A 121 11.27 1.65 4.85
C GLU A 121 10.76 3.09 5.09
N HIS A 122 11.47 4.04 4.51
CA HIS A 122 11.04 5.42 4.40
C HIS A 122 11.27 5.89 2.96
N ILE A 123 10.50 6.87 2.53
CA ILE A 123 10.77 7.60 1.29
C ILE A 123 11.56 8.84 1.68
N THR A 124 12.67 9.09 0.99
CA THR A 124 13.57 10.20 1.32
C THR A 124 13.57 11.26 0.22
N THR A 125 13.97 12.48 0.60
CA THR A 125 14.24 13.57 -0.35
C THR A 125 15.74 13.64 -0.60
N ILE A 126 16.16 13.52 -1.85
CA ILE A 126 17.55 13.72 -2.25
C ILE A 126 17.66 14.94 -3.17
N VAL A 127 18.78 15.67 -3.06
CA VAL A 127 19.07 16.85 -3.86
C VAL A 127 20.49 16.82 -4.40
N ARG A 128 20.73 17.46 -5.56
CA ARG A 128 22.07 17.57 -6.11
C ARG A 128 23.03 18.31 -5.15
N ASN A 129 24.29 18.00 -5.23
CA ASN A 129 25.32 18.74 -4.52
C ASN A 129 25.31 20.23 -4.92
N GLY A 130 25.42 21.12 -3.94
CA GLY A 130 25.46 22.59 -4.15
C GLY A 130 24.10 23.26 -4.21
N LEU A 131 22.97 22.53 -4.14
CA LEU A 131 21.63 23.13 -4.15
C LEU A 131 21.43 24.15 -3.01
N GLU A 132 21.94 23.86 -1.81
CA GLU A 132 21.86 24.76 -0.67
C GLU A 132 22.50 26.13 -0.92
N ASP A 133 23.63 26.15 -1.62
CA ASP A 133 24.35 27.37 -1.98
C ASP A 133 23.66 28.12 -3.14
N ASP A 134 23.17 27.38 -4.15
CA ASP A 134 22.60 27.94 -5.36
C ASP A 134 21.15 28.41 -5.15
N MET A 135 20.32 27.59 -4.46
CA MET A 135 18.90 27.82 -4.24
C MET A 135 18.50 27.55 -2.78
N PRO A 136 18.95 28.37 -1.80
CA PRO A 136 18.73 28.13 -0.37
C PRO A 136 17.24 28.08 0.01
N GLY A 137 16.38 28.80 -0.71
CA GLY A 137 14.93 28.76 -0.50
C GLY A 137 14.34 27.41 -0.92
N ALA A 138 14.73 26.90 -2.08
CA ALA A 138 14.29 25.59 -2.54
C ALA A 138 14.79 24.46 -1.61
N TYR A 139 16.06 24.50 -1.23
CA TYR A 139 16.63 23.56 -0.29
C TYR A 139 15.83 23.52 1.03
N THR A 140 15.49 24.70 1.58
CA THR A 140 14.72 24.82 2.82
C THR A 140 13.32 24.21 2.69
N ILE A 141 12.63 24.43 1.56
CA ILE A 141 11.31 23.82 1.31
C ILE A 141 11.46 22.30 1.22
N LEU A 142 12.39 21.79 0.40
CA LEU A 142 12.63 20.36 0.22
C LEU A 142 12.95 19.64 1.53
N ASP A 143 13.75 20.25 2.42
CA ASP A 143 14.11 19.72 3.73
C ASP A 143 12.91 19.61 4.69
N ARG A 144 11.85 20.37 4.45
CA ARG A 144 10.66 20.42 5.31
C ARG A 144 9.48 19.63 4.77
N LEU A 145 9.53 19.20 3.51
CA LEU A 145 8.46 18.39 2.95
C LEU A 145 8.34 17.07 3.70
N TYR A 146 7.17 16.85 4.29
CA TYR A 146 6.89 15.63 5.03
C TYR A 146 5.38 15.31 5.02
N TRP A 147 5.05 14.05 4.86
CA TRP A 147 3.69 13.55 4.92
C TRP A 147 3.57 12.41 5.94
N GLU A 148 2.59 12.52 6.82
CA GLU A 148 2.15 11.38 7.62
C GLU A 148 1.56 10.31 6.70
N LEU A 149 1.94 9.06 6.90
CA LEU A 149 1.52 7.96 6.03
C LEU A 149 0.00 7.88 5.82
N PRO A 150 -0.88 7.96 6.87
CA PRO A 150 -2.32 7.92 6.66
C PRO A 150 -2.87 9.10 5.84
N VAL A 151 -2.28 10.29 5.99
CA VAL A 151 -2.67 11.49 5.22
C VAL A 151 -2.34 11.32 3.75
N LEU A 152 -1.19 10.72 3.45
CA LEU A 152 -0.81 10.41 2.08
C LEU A 152 -1.73 9.34 1.47
N GLU A 153 -2.05 8.28 2.21
CA GLU A 153 -2.95 7.22 1.75
C GLU A 153 -4.37 7.72 1.45
N GLU A 154 -4.89 8.68 2.26
CA GLU A 154 -6.16 9.37 1.97
C GLU A 154 -6.07 10.19 0.68
N ALA A 155 -5.00 10.97 0.48
CA ALA A 155 -4.81 11.73 -0.75
C ALA A 155 -4.67 10.83 -1.99
N LEU A 156 -4.08 9.65 -1.85
CA LEU A 156 -4.03 8.65 -2.93
C LEU A 156 -5.40 8.03 -3.21
N LEU A 157 -6.29 7.95 -2.21
CA LEU A 157 -7.69 7.55 -2.43
C LEU A 157 -8.44 8.60 -3.22
N ASP A 158 -8.29 9.88 -2.87
CA ASP A 158 -8.86 10.99 -3.65
C ASP A 158 -8.35 10.97 -5.10
N ALA A 159 -7.05 10.70 -5.30
CA ALA A 159 -6.48 10.55 -6.63
C ALA A 159 -7.11 9.37 -7.40
N GLN A 160 -7.32 8.23 -6.76
CA GLN A 160 -7.97 7.07 -7.37
C GLN A 160 -9.42 7.37 -7.77
N GLU A 161 -10.16 8.13 -6.96
CA GLU A 161 -11.54 8.56 -7.26
C GLU A 161 -11.62 9.59 -8.40
N MET A 162 -10.52 10.29 -8.68
CA MET A 162 -10.36 11.26 -9.77
C MET A 162 -9.57 10.71 -10.97
N ASP A 163 -9.60 9.39 -11.19
CA ASP A 163 -8.89 8.71 -12.29
C ASP A 163 -7.37 9.05 -12.33
N PHE A 164 -6.74 9.24 -11.15
CA PHE A 164 -5.32 9.58 -10.97
C PHE A 164 -4.91 10.92 -11.63
N ASP A 165 -5.80 11.91 -11.62
CA ASP A 165 -5.47 13.29 -11.96
C ASP A 165 -4.68 13.96 -10.82
N PHE A 166 -3.41 13.56 -10.69
CA PHE A 166 -2.53 14.02 -9.61
C PHE A 166 -2.34 15.54 -9.57
N GLU A 167 -2.42 16.24 -10.70
CA GLU A 167 -2.28 17.71 -10.74
C GLU A 167 -3.49 18.36 -10.03
N THR A 168 -4.71 17.91 -10.34
CA THR A 168 -5.93 18.43 -9.71
C THR A 168 -5.97 18.06 -8.23
N VAL A 169 -5.71 16.80 -7.86
CA VAL A 169 -5.73 16.34 -6.46
C VAL A 169 -4.67 17.06 -5.61
N ALA A 170 -3.46 17.23 -6.13
CA ALA A 170 -2.42 17.98 -5.44
C ALA A 170 -2.80 19.45 -5.21
N GLN A 171 -3.49 20.09 -6.18
CA GLN A 171 -3.96 21.45 -6.01
C GLN A 171 -5.04 21.54 -4.91
N GLU A 172 -6.02 20.62 -4.92
CA GLU A 172 -7.06 20.55 -3.89
C GLU A 172 -6.45 20.32 -2.51
N TRP A 173 -5.49 19.38 -2.41
CA TRP A 173 -4.79 19.09 -1.18
C TRP A 173 -4.03 20.32 -0.64
N VAL A 174 -3.30 21.05 -1.48
CA VAL A 174 -2.57 22.27 -1.11
C VAL A 174 -3.52 23.36 -0.61
N ASP A 175 -4.67 23.53 -1.26
CA ASP A 175 -5.69 24.52 -0.87
C ASP A 175 -6.30 24.19 0.50
N GLU A 176 -6.54 22.92 0.78
CA GLU A 176 -7.11 22.43 2.05
C GLU A 176 -6.09 22.39 3.18
N ASN A 177 -4.80 22.18 2.88
CA ASN A 177 -3.71 22.05 3.85
C ASN A 177 -2.80 23.28 3.90
N SER A 178 -3.37 24.46 3.70
CA SER A 178 -2.59 25.73 3.63
C SER A 178 -1.75 26.03 4.88
N GLU A 179 -2.12 25.51 6.06
CA GLU A 179 -1.33 25.66 7.29
C GLU A 179 -0.03 24.85 7.21
N ILE A 180 -0.07 23.61 6.69
CA ILE A 180 1.10 22.75 6.47
C ILE A 180 2.03 23.39 5.43
N VAL A 181 1.45 23.85 4.31
CA VAL A 181 2.21 24.55 3.25
C VAL A 181 2.90 25.81 3.79
N ALA A 182 2.24 26.56 4.68
CA ALA A 182 2.83 27.72 5.34
C ALA A 182 4.02 27.35 6.24
N GLU A 183 3.98 26.20 6.92
CA GLU A 183 5.11 25.69 7.71
C GLU A 183 6.32 25.34 6.83
N TRP A 184 6.07 24.68 5.67
CA TRP A 184 7.15 24.35 4.73
C TRP A 184 7.82 25.58 4.12
N THR A 185 7.06 26.66 3.93
CA THR A 185 7.54 27.88 3.29
C THR A 185 7.90 29.00 4.28
N GLU A 186 7.83 28.74 5.60
CA GLU A 186 8.11 29.76 6.62
C GLU A 186 9.53 30.37 6.48
N GLY A 187 9.58 31.68 6.29
CA GLY A 187 10.84 32.43 6.18
C GLY A 187 11.57 32.27 4.84
N VAL A 188 10.96 31.61 3.86
CA VAL A 188 11.48 31.55 2.49
C VAL A 188 11.04 32.80 1.74
N GLU A 189 12.00 33.49 1.11
CA GLU A 189 11.71 34.67 0.28
C GLU A 189 11.31 34.20 -1.12
N PRO A 190 10.18 34.70 -1.68
CA PRO A 190 9.76 34.36 -3.05
C PRO A 190 10.81 34.77 -4.08
N VAL A 191 10.90 33.99 -5.16
CA VAL A 191 11.78 34.24 -6.31
C VAL A 191 11.00 34.74 -7.53
N ASP A 192 11.68 35.10 -8.62
CA ASP A 192 11.06 35.63 -9.85
C ASP A 192 11.48 34.77 -11.05
N GLY A 193 10.84 33.59 -11.21
CA GLY A 193 11.04 32.69 -12.34
C GLY A 193 12.37 31.94 -12.32
N GLU A 194 12.91 31.64 -11.14
CA GLU A 194 14.05 30.74 -11.01
C GLU A 194 13.59 29.29 -11.32
N SER A 195 14.32 28.60 -12.20
CA SER A 195 13.92 27.27 -12.64
C SER A 195 14.40 26.21 -11.63
N ILE A 196 13.52 25.25 -11.32
CA ILE A 196 13.85 24.05 -10.55
C ILE A 196 13.34 22.82 -11.28
N ASP A 197 14.16 21.77 -11.40
CA ASP A 197 13.83 20.52 -12.06
C ASP A 197 13.70 19.39 -11.04
N LEU A 198 12.49 18.83 -10.90
CA LEU A 198 12.16 17.72 -10.02
C LEU A 198 12.04 16.45 -10.85
N VAL A 199 12.88 15.46 -10.54
CA VAL A 199 12.83 14.14 -11.16
C VAL A 199 12.13 13.16 -10.24
N LEU A 200 11.25 12.30 -10.80
CA LEU A 200 10.45 11.36 -10.01
C LEU A 200 10.33 10.00 -10.69
N THR A 201 10.17 8.96 -9.90
CA THR A 201 9.63 7.68 -10.38
C THR A 201 8.11 7.81 -10.45
N PRO A 202 7.45 7.47 -11.58
CA PRO A 202 6.02 7.76 -11.78
C PRO A 202 5.11 6.72 -11.09
N TRP A 203 5.34 6.47 -9.80
CA TRP A 203 4.42 5.75 -8.93
C TRP A 203 3.41 6.71 -8.31
N ASP A 204 2.31 6.20 -7.79
CA ASP A 204 1.19 7.03 -7.35
C ASP A 204 1.58 8.01 -6.23
N ALA A 205 2.28 7.53 -5.19
CA ALA A 205 2.71 8.35 -4.07
C ALA A 205 3.68 9.46 -4.51
N GLU A 206 4.69 9.10 -5.32
CA GLU A 206 5.70 10.03 -5.82
C GLU A 206 5.11 11.03 -6.82
N SER A 207 4.15 10.57 -7.63
CA SER A 207 3.42 11.46 -8.54
C SER A 207 2.62 12.50 -7.77
N PHE A 208 1.91 12.09 -6.71
CA PHE A 208 1.17 13.01 -5.86
C PHE A 208 2.10 13.97 -5.12
N THR A 209 3.09 13.47 -4.37
CA THR A 209 3.97 14.31 -3.53
C THR A 209 4.79 15.30 -4.35
N THR A 210 5.26 14.88 -5.55
CA THR A 210 6.01 15.77 -6.44
C THR A 210 5.11 16.83 -7.09
N ASN A 211 3.82 16.52 -7.39
CA ASN A 211 2.88 17.55 -7.85
C ASN A 211 2.54 18.55 -6.73
N VAL A 212 2.39 18.12 -5.49
CA VAL A 212 2.26 19.04 -4.34
C VAL A 212 3.50 19.93 -4.23
N ALA A 213 4.70 19.36 -4.28
CA ALA A 213 5.94 20.14 -4.27
C ALA A 213 6.00 21.16 -5.41
N LYS A 214 5.64 20.77 -6.64
CA LYS A 214 5.54 21.68 -7.79
C LYS A 214 4.67 22.89 -7.48
N ILE A 215 3.45 22.67 -6.98
CA ILE A 215 2.50 23.75 -6.68
C ILE A 215 3.07 24.69 -5.61
N VAL A 216 3.67 24.12 -4.54
CA VAL A 216 4.30 24.90 -3.49
C VAL A 216 5.45 25.77 -4.02
N PHE A 217 6.31 25.23 -4.89
CA PHE A 217 7.37 25.98 -5.55
C PHE A 217 6.83 27.06 -6.50
N GLU A 218 5.83 26.79 -7.30
CA GLU A 218 5.19 27.76 -8.17
C GLU A 218 4.56 28.91 -7.38
N GLN A 219 3.97 28.64 -6.21
CA GLN A 219 3.48 29.68 -5.28
C GLN A 219 4.62 30.55 -4.72
N GLN A 220 5.84 30.02 -4.63
CA GLN A 220 7.05 30.77 -4.24
C GLN A 220 7.74 31.47 -5.43
N GLY A 221 7.19 31.35 -6.64
CA GLY A 221 7.67 32.03 -7.84
C GLY A 221 8.69 31.25 -8.67
N TYR A 222 8.91 29.99 -8.40
CA TYR A 222 9.76 29.13 -9.23
C TYR A 222 9.06 28.73 -10.55
N ASP A 223 9.87 28.46 -11.58
CA ASP A 223 9.44 27.79 -12.82
C ASP A 223 9.81 26.31 -12.72
N VAL A 224 8.81 25.45 -12.48
CA VAL A 224 9.03 24.05 -12.11
C VAL A 224 8.84 23.11 -13.28
N SER A 225 9.80 22.22 -13.52
CA SER A 225 9.65 21.08 -14.43
C SER A 225 9.61 19.76 -13.66
N LEU A 226 8.75 18.84 -14.13
CA LEU A 226 8.66 17.47 -13.63
C LEU A 226 9.14 16.49 -14.68
N THR A 227 10.10 15.64 -14.34
CA THR A 227 10.70 14.67 -15.25
C THR A 227 10.50 13.24 -14.71
N PRO A 228 9.48 12.50 -15.21
CA PRO A 228 9.26 11.11 -14.80
C PRO A 228 10.26 10.18 -15.47
N VAL A 229 10.97 9.37 -14.68
CA VAL A 229 12.00 8.42 -15.14
C VAL A 229 12.04 7.16 -14.25
N ASP A 230 12.76 6.14 -14.69
CA ASP A 230 13.07 4.98 -13.86
C ASP A 230 14.02 5.32 -12.70
N PRO A 231 14.01 4.57 -11.58
CA PRO A 231 14.83 4.86 -10.40
C PRO A 231 16.33 5.03 -10.70
N SER A 232 16.92 4.19 -11.55
CA SER A 232 18.36 4.29 -11.90
C SER A 232 18.68 5.62 -12.57
N ILE A 233 17.81 6.11 -13.45
CA ILE A 233 17.97 7.39 -14.15
C ILE A 233 17.75 8.57 -13.17
N MET A 234 16.82 8.43 -12.23
CA MET A 234 16.56 9.43 -11.19
C MET A 234 17.81 9.66 -10.33
N PHE A 235 18.45 8.59 -9.82
CA PHE A 235 19.69 8.71 -9.06
C PHE A 235 20.86 9.30 -9.89
N GLU A 236 21.01 8.85 -11.15
CA GLU A 236 22.03 9.40 -12.05
C GLU A 236 21.82 10.91 -12.30
N ALA A 237 20.59 11.35 -12.56
CA ALA A 237 20.26 12.76 -12.84
C ALA A 237 20.59 13.67 -11.64
N ILE A 238 20.27 13.24 -10.41
CA ILE A 238 20.61 13.99 -9.21
C ILE A 238 22.14 14.00 -8.95
N ALA A 239 22.80 12.84 -9.09
CA ALA A 239 24.23 12.71 -8.86
C ALA A 239 25.08 13.53 -9.85
N THR A 240 24.64 13.65 -11.11
CA THR A 240 25.30 14.46 -12.16
C THR A 240 24.91 15.93 -12.12
N GLY A 241 23.85 16.30 -11.42
CA GLY A 241 23.28 17.65 -11.36
C GLY A 241 22.48 18.02 -12.61
N ASP A 242 22.00 17.02 -13.36
CA ASP A 242 21.09 17.23 -14.50
C ASP A 242 19.65 17.55 -14.01
N SER A 243 19.31 17.19 -12.77
CA SER A 243 18.08 17.57 -12.06
C SER A 243 18.42 18.04 -10.65
N ASP A 244 17.55 18.83 -10.04
CA ASP A 244 17.80 19.51 -8.77
C ASP A 244 17.44 18.64 -7.55
N ALA A 245 16.28 17.96 -7.59
CA ALA A 245 15.76 17.17 -6.45
C ALA A 245 14.87 16.01 -6.87
N SER A 246 14.74 15.03 -5.97
CA SER A 246 13.77 13.95 -6.03
C SER A 246 13.21 13.62 -4.65
N LEU A 247 11.90 13.35 -4.60
CA LEU A 247 11.17 12.91 -3.42
C LEU A 247 10.85 11.39 -3.44
N SER A 248 11.50 10.65 -4.36
CA SER A 248 11.08 9.30 -4.73
C SER A 248 11.91 8.14 -4.15
N PRO A 249 13.13 8.29 -3.61
CA PRO A 249 13.92 7.17 -3.13
C PRO A 249 13.30 6.43 -1.95
N TRP A 250 13.11 5.11 -2.07
CA TRP A 250 12.71 4.20 -1.00
C TRP A 250 13.93 3.57 -0.35
N MET A 251 14.10 3.80 0.96
CA MET A 251 15.29 3.43 1.69
C MET A 251 14.95 2.61 2.95
N PRO A 252 15.79 1.68 3.37
CA PRO A 252 17.12 1.37 2.80
C PRO A 252 17.12 0.24 1.77
N ALA A 253 16.05 -0.56 1.62
CA ALA A 253 16.09 -1.82 0.88
C ALA A 253 15.85 -1.64 -0.62
N THR A 254 14.72 -1.00 -0.99
CA THR A 254 14.26 -0.94 -2.39
C THR A 254 15.27 -0.25 -3.31
N HIS A 255 15.82 0.89 -2.90
CA HIS A 255 16.78 1.66 -3.71
C HIS A 255 18.21 1.70 -3.13
N GLY A 256 18.49 0.90 -2.10
CA GLY A 256 19.80 0.90 -1.43
C GLY A 256 21.00 0.71 -2.36
N ALA A 257 20.87 -0.15 -3.36
CA ALA A 257 21.94 -0.40 -4.34
C ALA A 257 22.28 0.85 -5.17
N PHE A 258 21.27 1.62 -5.59
CA PHE A 258 21.50 2.89 -6.31
C PHE A 258 22.07 3.96 -5.38
N TYR A 259 21.57 4.01 -4.14
CA TYR A 259 22.09 4.93 -3.13
C TYR A 259 23.59 4.71 -2.86
N GLU A 260 24.02 3.46 -2.71
CA GLU A 260 25.42 3.09 -2.53
C GLU A 260 26.28 3.40 -3.78
N GLU A 261 25.75 3.20 -5.00
CA GLU A 261 26.46 3.49 -6.24
C GLU A 261 26.82 4.98 -6.38
N TYR A 262 25.91 5.86 -5.95
CA TYR A 262 26.08 7.32 -6.06
C TYR A 262 26.39 8.00 -4.73
N GLU A 263 26.81 7.25 -3.69
CA GLU A 263 27.11 7.78 -2.36
C GLU A 263 28.10 8.96 -2.43
N GLY A 264 27.74 10.07 -1.76
CA GLY A 264 28.53 11.31 -1.75
C GLY A 264 28.40 12.19 -3.00
N GLN A 265 27.60 11.79 -3.99
CA GLN A 265 27.33 12.58 -5.20
C GLN A 265 26.02 13.37 -5.13
N PHE A 266 25.26 13.22 -4.06
CA PHE A 266 24.05 13.96 -3.72
C PHE A 266 23.97 14.23 -2.21
N VAL A 267 23.00 15.02 -1.78
CA VAL A 267 22.66 15.25 -0.37
C VAL A 267 21.32 14.59 -0.08
N ASP A 268 21.27 13.77 0.98
CA ASP A 268 20.04 13.20 1.52
C ASP A 268 19.50 14.12 2.61
N LEU A 269 18.28 14.65 2.44
CA LEU A 269 17.61 15.54 3.40
C LEU A 269 16.81 14.75 4.46
N GLY A 270 16.74 13.43 4.33
CA GLY A 270 16.00 12.58 5.24
C GLY A 270 14.60 12.21 4.73
N ALA A 271 13.88 11.51 5.58
CA ALA A 271 12.58 10.97 5.24
C ALA A 271 11.53 12.07 4.99
N ASN A 272 10.84 11.97 3.87
CA ASN A 272 9.62 12.74 3.59
C ASN A 272 8.34 11.93 3.88
N VAL A 273 8.44 10.59 3.96
CA VAL A 273 7.40 9.66 4.43
C VAL A 273 8.06 8.56 5.24
N GLU A 274 7.59 8.33 6.46
CA GLU A 274 8.00 7.22 7.30
C GLU A 274 6.99 6.06 7.22
N GLY A 275 7.46 4.81 7.40
CA GLY A 275 6.61 3.62 7.50
C GLY A 275 6.20 3.02 6.16
N ALA A 276 6.91 3.37 5.09
CA ALA A 276 6.79 2.68 3.81
C ALA A 276 7.15 1.19 4.00
N ARG A 277 6.42 0.28 3.36
CA ARG A 277 6.67 -1.16 3.49
C ARG A 277 5.95 -1.97 2.42
N ILE A 278 6.43 -3.17 2.18
CA ILE A 278 5.71 -4.22 1.45
C ILE A 278 5.35 -5.37 2.40
N GLY A 279 4.38 -6.21 2.03
CA GLY A 279 3.99 -7.35 2.84
C GLY A 279 2.75 -8.06 2.31
N LEU A 280 2.22 -8.99 3.11
CA LEU A 280 0.93 -9.61 2.90
C LEU A 280 -0.11 -8.91 3.78
N ALA A 281 -1.27 -8.61 3.22
CA ALA A 281 -2.38 -8.01 3.95
C ALA A 281 -3.65 -8.85 3.83
N VAL A 282 -4.48 -8.75 4.86
CA VAL A 282 -5.78 -9.41 4.94
C VAL A 282 -6.83 -8.41 5.43
N PRO A 283 -8.12 -8.62 5.13
CA PRO A 283 -9.21 -7.88 5.78
C PRO A 283 -9.14 -7.98 7.31
N SER A 284 -9.43 -6.87 8.01
CA SER A 284 -9.33 -6.81 9.48
C SER A 284 -10.30 -7.72 10.20
N TYR A 285 -11.37 -8.21 9.53
CA TYR A 285 -12.29 -9.20 10.09
C TYR A 285 -11.73 -10.63 10.14
N MET A 286 -10.60 -10.90 9.47
CA MET A 286 -9.94 -12.22 9.58
C MET A 286 -9.17 -12.33 10.90
N ASP A 287 -9.37 -13.44 11.61
CA ASP A 287 -8.76 -13.70 12.93
C ASP A 287 -7.35 -14.32 12.79
N ILE A 288 -6.50 -13.67 12.00
CA ILE A 288 -5.08 -13.97 11.85
C ILE A 288 -4.28 -12.67 11.88
N ASP A 289 -3.13 -12.67 12.54
CA ASP A 289 -2.28 -11.49 12.72
C ASP A 289 -0.84 -11.67 12.21
N SER A 290 -0.45 -12.91 11.89
CA SER A 290 0.91 -13.26 11.46
C SER A 290 0.86 -14.26 10.30
N ILE A 291 1.90 -14.24 9.46
CA ILE A 291 2.13 -15.28 8.45
C ILE A 291 2.26 -16.67 9.11
N GLU A 292 2.74 -16.73 10.37
CA GLU A 292 2.84 -17.97 11.13
C GLU A 292 1.49 -18.51 11.62
N ASP A 293 0.41 -17.72 11.59
CA ASP A 293 -0.95 -18.17 11.94
C ASP A 293 -1.61 -18.99 10.82
N LEU A 294 -1.02 -18.98 9.64
CA LEU A 294 -1.46 -19.78 8.50
C LEU A 294 -1.00 -21.24 8.64
N GLU A 295 -1.69 -22.14 7.95
CA GLU A 295 -1.37 -23.57 7.96
C GLU A 295 -0.89 -24.03 6.58
N PRO A 296 0.07 -24.97 6.51
CA PRO A 296 0.56 -25.50 5.25
C PRO A 296 -0.51 -26.30 4.50
N ALA A 297 -0.45 -26.32 3.18
CA ALA A 297 -1.26 -27.22 2.37
C ALA A 297 -0.82 -28.67 2.61
N GLU A 298 -1.80 -29.61 2.80
CA GLU A 298 -1.52 -31.03 3.03
C GLU A 298 -0.99 -31.78 1.77
#